data_4e27be448a076e625b389269efd4c54b
#
_entry.id   4e27be448a076e625b389269efd4c54b
#
_cell.length_a   1.000
_cell.length_b   1.000
_cell.length_c   1.000
_cell.angle_alpha   90.00
_cell.angle_beta   90.00
_cell.angle_gamma   90.00
#
_symmetry.space_group_name_H-M   'P 1'
#
loop_
_entity.id
_entity.type
_entity.pdbx_description
1 polymer ?
#
loop_
_entity_poly.entity_id
_entity_poly.type
_entity_poly.pdbx_seq_one_letter_code
_entity_poly.pdbx_strand_id
1 'polypeptide(L)'
;MKVKTILISQPKPTLENSPYSQLKTKRKVKIDFIPFIHVEGVGAREVRHQKIDLSKFSAIILTSRNAVDHFFRVAEEMRFPIPNALKYFCLSEAVAFYLQKYVVYRKRKIYVGGRTFDELSE
;
A
#
# COMPACT_ATOMS: atom_id res chain seq x y z
N MET A 1 20.20 31.88 5.94
CA MET A 1 18.74 32.08 5.85
C MET A 1 18.05 31.21 6.90
N LYS A 2 17.24 31.81 7.72
CA LYS A 2 16.54 31.08 8.78
C LYS A 2 15.12 30.70 8.33
N VAL A 3 14.83 29.41 8.27
CA VAL A 3 13.50 28.92 7.92
C VAL A 3 12.55 29.09 9.12
N LYS A 4 11.39 29.71 8.91
CA LYS A 4 10.39 29.97 9.96
C LYS A 4 9.17 29.05 9.84
N THR A 5 8.78 28.71 8.61
CA THR A 5 7.58 27.89 8.34
C THR A 5 7.92 26.83 7.33
N ILE A 6 7.31 25.64 7.49
CA ILE A 6 7.46 24.50 6.59
C ILE A 6 6.07 23.94 6.28
N LEU A 7 5.80 23.72 4.99
CA LEU A 7 4.62 23.00 4.53
C LEU A 7 5.00 21.58 4.15
N ILE A 8 4.35 20.60 4.74
CA ILE A 8 4.59 19.19 4.44
C ILE A 8 3.35 18.61 3.76
N SER A 9 3.55 18.04 2.58
CA SER A 9 2.46 17.50 1.75
C SER A 9 2.05 16.07 2.15
N GLN A 10 2.03 15.80 3.44
CA GLN A 10 1.66 14.50 4.00
C GLN A 10 0.63 14.69 5.09
N PRO A 11 -0.16 13.64 5.43
CA PRO A 11 -1.03 13.69 6.61
C PRO A 11 -0.21 13.88 7.88
N LYS A 12 -0.80 14.55 8.86
CA LYS A 12 -0.14 14.77 10.14
C LYS A 12 0.19 13.44 10.80
N PRO A 13 1.46 13.21 11.23
CA PRO A 13 1.81 11.98 11.93
C PRO A 13 1.06 11.83 13.24
N THR A 14 0.65 10.61 13.56
CA THR A 14 -0.03 10.31 14.83
C THR A 14 0.93 10.11 15.99
N LEU A 15 2.22 9.88 15.70
CA LEU A 15 3.24 9.64 16.72
C LEU A 15 3.84 10.96 17.20
N GLU A 16 3.88 11.13 18.52
CA GLU A 16 4.45 12.33 19.14
C GLU A 16 5.96 12.45 18.90
N ASN A 17 6.64 11.33 18.70
CA ASN A 17 8.10 11.27 18.51
C ASN A 17 8.52 11.27 17.06
N SER A 18 7.74 11.87 16.15
CA SER A 18 8.14 11.96 14.76
C SER A 18 9.32 12.94 14.60
N PRO A 19 10.14 12.80 13.54
CA PRO A 19 11.22 13.75 13.25
C PRO A 19 10.70 15.20 13.13
N TYR A 20 9.47 15.38 12.71
CA TYR A 20 8.85 16.70 12.56
C TYR A 20 8.61 17.37 13.91
N SER A 21 8.30 16.59 14.96
CA SER A 21 8.13 17.11 16.32
C SER A 21 9.43 17.71 16.84
N GLN A 22 10.56 17.08 16.54
CA GLN A 22 11.87 17.58 16.94
C GLN A 22 12.22 18.91 16.26
N LEU A 23 11.88 19.06 14.99
CA LEU A 23 12.07 20.33 14.29
C LEU A 23 11.23 21.44 14.92
N LYS A 24 9.99 21.13 15.27
CA LYS A 24 9.07 22.09 15.89
C LYS A 24 9.58 22.58 17.24
N THR A 25 10.09 21.66 18.08
CA THR A 25 10.54 22.01 19.44
C THR A 25 11.95 22.57 19.48
N LYS A 26 12.89 21.96 18.76
CA LYS A 26 14.32 22.34 18.77
C LYS A 26 14.62 23.56 17.92
N ARG A 27 13.95 23.72 16.79
CA ARG A 27 14.21 24.78 15.82
C ARG A 27 13.15 25.88 15.85
N LYS A 28 12.12 25.74 16.65
CA LYS A 28 11.00 26.70 16.73
C LYS A 28 10.40 27.01 15.35
N VAL A 29 10.25 25.98 14.53
CA VAL A 29 9.70 26.11 13.17
C VAL A 29 8.20 25.73 13.21
N LYS A 30 7.37 26.54 12.57
CA LYS A 30 5.96 26.21 12.39
C LYS A 30 5.84 25.20 11.24
N ILE A 31 5.18 24.08 11.51
CA ILE A 31 4.98 23.03 10.50
C ILE A 31 3.49 22.84 10.26
N ASP A 32 3.10 22.97 8.99
CA ASP A 32 1.73 22.71 8.54
C ASP A 32 1.70 21.44 7.70
N PHE A 33 0.78 20.55 8.01
CA PHE A 33 0.61 19.28 7.27
C PHE A 33 -0.65 19.38 6.41
N ILE A 34 -0.47 19.36 5.09
CA ILE A 34 -1.58 19.37 4.13
C ILE A 34 -1.35 18.25 3.12
N PRO A 35 -2.10 17.14 3.18
CA PRO A 35 -1.95 16.09 2.19
C PRO A 35 -2.54 16.54 0.85
N PHE A 36 -1.71 16.62 -0.17
CA PHE A 36 -2.13 16.96 -1.53
C PHE A 36 -2.67 15.75 -2.28
N ILE A 37 -2.22 14.56 -1.90
CA ILE A 37 -2.60 13.30 -2.54
C ILE A 37 -3.00 12.31 -1.46
N HIS A 38 -4.13 11.62 -1.69
CA HIS A 38 -4.53 10.51 -0.85
C HIS A 38 -5.03 9.37 -1.73
N VAL A 39 -5.00 8.15 -1.19
CA VAL A 39 -5.45 6.96 -1.90
C VAL A 39 -6.79 6.54 -1.34
N GLU A 40 -7.79 6.45 -2.21
CA GLU A 40 -9.11 5.94 -1.87
C GLU A 40 -9.34 4.57 -2.48
N GLY A 41 -9.92 3.67 -1.70
CA GLY A 41 -10.26 2.36 -2.20
C GLY A 41 -11.52 2.39 -3.05
N VAL A 42 -11.51 1.63 -4.14
CA VAL A 42 -12.70 1.42 -4.97
C VAL A 42 -13.62 0.44 -4.24
N GLY A 43 -14.92 0.76 -4.19
CA GLY A 43 -15.91 -0.11 -3.54
C GLY A 43 -16.19 -1.37 -4.34
N ALA A 44 -16.64 -2.43 -3.65
CA ALA A 44 -16.96 -3.70 -4.29
C ALA A 44 -18.03 -3.54 -5.37
N ARG A 45 -19.00 -2.65 -5.16
CA ARG A 45 -20.05 -2.37 -6.15
C ARG A 45 -19.46 -1.90 -7.47
N GLU A 46 -18.49 -0.99 -7.42
CA GLU A 46 -17.85 -0.46 -8.62
C GLU A 46 -17.01 -1.53 -9.32
N VAL A 47 -16.29 -2.36 -8.56
CA VAL A 47 -15.53 -3.49 -9.11
C VAL A 47 -16.47 -4.46 -9.83
N ARG A 48 -17.63 -4.78 -9.26
CA ARG A 48 -18.63 -5.63 -9.89
C ARG A 48 -19.19 -5.01 -11.16
N HIS A 49 -19.37 -3.68 -11.14
CA HIS A 49 -19.86 -2.95 -12.32
C HIS A 49 -18.90 -3.05 -13.49
N GLN A 50 -17.59 -3.13 -13.23
CA GLN A 50 -16.58 -3.33 -14.26
C GLN A 50 -16.51 -4.78 -14.76
N LYS A 51 -17.35 -5.67 -14.22
CA LYS A 51 -17.43 -7.09 -14.60
C LYS A 51 -16.11 -7.84 -14.41
N ILE A 52 -15.36 -7.50 -13.36
CA ILE A 52 -14.12 -8.20 -13.02
C ILE A 52 -14.47 -9.44 -12.20
N ASP A 53 -14.06 -10.60 -12.72
CA ASP A 53 -14.23 -11.87 -12.01
C ASP A 53 -12.88 -12.33 -11.49
N LEU A 54 -12.69 -12.23 -10.17
CA LEU A 54 -11.43 -12.57 -9.52
C LEU A 54 -11.09 -14.06 -9.63
N SER A 55 -12.10 -14.92 -9.81
CA SER A 55 -11.89 -16.37 -9.90
C SER A 55 -11.18 -16.79 -11.19
N LYS A 56 -11.15 -15.94 -12.20
CA LYS A 56 -10.51 -16.22 -13.48
C LYS A 56 -8.99 -16.01 -13.47
N PHE A 57 -8.46 -15.41 -12.42
CA PHE A 57 -7.04 -15.08 -12.35
C PHE A 57 -6.30 -16.07 -11.47
N SER A 58 -5.13 -16.53 -11.93
CA SER A 58 -4.27 -17.44 -11.19
C SER A 58 -3.15 -16.73 -10.43
N ALA A 59 -2.95 -15.43 -10.71
CA ALA A 59 -1.92 -14.62 -10.08
C ALA A 59 -2.35 -13.16 -9.99
N ILE A 60 -1.76 -12.45 -9.05
CA ILE A 60 -1.97 -11.01 -8.88
C ILE A 60 -0.64 -10.30 -8.72
N ILE A 61 -0.51 -9.12 -9.31
CA ILE A 61 0.65 -8.25 -9.15
C ILE A 61 0.29 -7.14 -8.18
N LEU A 62 1.04 -7.06 -7.09
CA LEU A 62 0.83 -6.04 -6.06
C LEU A 62 1.98 -5.05 -6.09
N THR A 63 1.68 -3.81 -6.40
CA THR A 63 2.67 -2.76 -6.63
C THR A 63 2.95 -1.90 -5.39
N SER A 64 2.09 -1.98 -4.38
CA SER A 64 2.22 -1.15 -3.17
C SER A 64 1.49 -1.79 -1.99
N ARG A 65 1.75 -1.26 -0.79
CA ARG A 65 1.01 -1.68 0.41
C ARG A 65 -0.47 -1.34 0.30
N ASN A 66 -0.79 -0.19 -0.29
CA ASN A 66 -2.19 0.19 -0.52
C ASN A 66 -2.89 -0.80 -1.43
N ALA A 67 -2.20 -1.29 -2.47
CA ALA A 67 -2.76 -2.32 -3.35
C ALA A 67 -3.06 -3.61 -2.58
N VAL A 68 -2.19 -4.00 -1.65
CA VAL A 68 -2.42 -5.16 -0.78
C VAL A 68 -3.68 -4.97 0.05
N ASP A 69 -3.78 -3.86 0.78
CA ASP A 69 -4.93 -3.59 1.64
C ASP A 69 -6.25 -3.59 0.85
N HIS A 70 -6.26 -2.89 -0.28
CA HIS A 70 -7.49 -2.75 -1.07
C HIS A 70 -7.88 -4.03 -1.78
N PHE A 71 -6.91 -4.84 -2.21
CA PHE A 71 -7.21 -6.14 -2.80
C PHE A 71 -7.95 -7.04 -1.81
N PHE A 72 -7.41 -7.18 -0.60
CA PHE A 72 -8.04 -8.05 0.41
C PHE A 72 -9.37 -7.48 0.90
N ARG A 73 -9.48 -6.15 1.01
CA ARG A 73 -10.75 -5.50 1.37
C ARG A 73 -11.82 -5.77 0.31
N VAL A 74 -11.51 -5.59 -0.97
CA VAL A 74 -12.47 -5.83 -2.05
C VAL A 74 -12.85 -7.29 -2.11
N ALA A 75 -11.89 -8.21 -1.97
CA ALA A 75 -12.19 -9.64 -1.95
C ALA A 75 -13.15 -10.00 -0.81
N GLU A 76 -12.95 -9.44 0.37
CA GLU A 76 -13.84 -9.66 1.51
C GLU A 76 -15.23 -9.08 1.26
N GLU A 77 -15.33 -7.85 0.75
CA GLU A 77 -16.60 -7.21 0.42
C GLU A 77 -17.36 -7.96 -0.65
N MET A 78 -16.67 -8.55 -1.61
CA MET A 78 -17.26 -9.37 -2.66
C MET A 78 -17.55 -10.81 -2.21
N ARG A 79 -17.19 -11.15 -0.98
CA ARG A 79 -17.30 -12.51 -0.44
C ARG A 79 -16.58 -13.53 -1.32
N PHE A 80 -15.45 -13.12 -1.86
CA PHE A 80 -14.61 -13.98 -2.69
C PHE A 80 -13.57 -14.68 -1.82
N PRO A 81 -13.63 -16.02 -1.68
CA PRO A 81 -12.61 -16.76 -0.95
C PRO A 81 -11.33 -16.80 -1.80
N ILE A 82 -10.25 -16.27 -1.26
CA ILE A 82 -8.98 -16.23 -1.97
C ILE A 82 -8.40 -17.63 -2.02
N PRO A 83 -8.16 -18.19 -3.24
CA PRO A 83 -7.63 -19.55 -3.35
C PRO A 83 -6.22 -19.66 -2.77
N ASN A 84 -5.93 -20.78 -2.12
CA ASN A 84 -4.58 -21.07 -1.64
C ASN A 84 -3.57 -21.18 -2.78
N ALA A 85 -4.03 -21.48 -3.98
CA ALA A 85 -3.19 -21.62 -5.17
C ALA A 85 -2.85 -20.29 -5.84
N LEU A 86 -3.46 -19.18 -5.41
CA LEU A 86 -3.19 -17.87 -6.00
C LEU A 86 -1.73 -17.47 -5.78
N LYS A 87 -1.09 -17.06 -6.87
CA LYS A 87 0.29 -16.59 -6.83
C LYS A 87 0.34 -15.07 -6.67
N TYR A 88 1.30 -14.60 -5.88
CA TYR A 88 1.47 -13.17 -5.60
C TYR A 88 2.80 -12.70 -6.16
N PHE A 89 2.76 -11.68 -7.01
CA PHE A 89 3.95 -11.03 -7.54
C PHE A 89 4.04 -9.64 -6.89
N CYS A 90 5.05 -9.45 -6.07
CA CYS A 90 5.25 -8.22 -5.32
C CYS A 90 6.39 -7.41 -5.93
N LEU A 91 6.17 -6.11 -6.10
CA LEU A 91 7.15 -5.24 -6.73
C LEU A 91 8.43 -5.09 -5.91
N SER A 92 8.33 -5.21 -4.59
CA SER A 92 9.47 -5.08 -3.68
C SER A 92 9.33 -6.01 -2.48
N GLU A 93 10.42 -6.19 -1.75
CA GLU A 93 10.40 -6.96 -0.51
C GLU A 93 9.51 -6.34 0.56
N ALA A 94 9.42 -5.02 0.58
CA ALA A 94 8.55 -4.31 1.52
C ALA A 94 7.07 -4.67 1.31
N VAL A 95 6.65 -4.78 0.05
CA VAL A 95 5.28 -5.19 -0.30
C VAL A 95 5.06 -6.66 0.08
N ALA A 96 6.02 -7.53 -0.22
CA ALA A 96 5.93 -8.95 0.14
C ALA A 96 5.86 -9.15 1.65
N PHE A 97 6.65 -8.40 2.41
CA PHE A 97 6.61 -8.44 3.87
C PHE A 97 5.24 -7.97 4.39
N TYR A 98 4.71 -6.89 3.83
CA TYR A 98 3.40 -6.38 4.21
C TYR A 98 2.27 -7.36 3.89
N LEU A 99 2.42 -8.12 2.80
CA LEU A 99 1.47 -9.14 2.39
C LEU A 99 1.30 -10.23 3.46
N GLN A 100 2.32 -10.51 4.26
CA GLN A 100 2.25 -11.51 5.32
C GLN A 100 1.22 -11.17 6.40
N LYS A 101 0.74 -9.94 6.45
CA LYS A 101 -0.36 -9.53 7.32
C LYS A 101 -1.66 -10.26 6.98
N TYR A 102 -1.82 -10.67 5.72
CA TYR A 102 -3.04 -11.28 5.21
C TYR A 102 -2.88 -12.76 4.87
N VAL A 103 -1.69 -13.17 4.42
CA VAL A 103 -1.43 -14.55 3.98
C VAL A 103 -0.16 -15.08 4.60
N VAL A 104 -0.09 -16.41 4.76
CA VAL A 104 1.13 -17.07 5.23
C VAL A 104 2.16 -17.05 4.11
N TYR A 105 3.39 -16.65 4.44
CA TYR A 105 4.48 -16.61 3.46
C TYR A 105 4.83 -18.01 2.96
N ARG A 106 4.84 -18.19 1.64
CA ARG A 106 5.27 -19.42 0.98
C ARG A 106 6.12 -19.07 -0.23
N LYS A 107 7.37 -19.54 -0.27
CA LYS A 107 8.31 -19.26 -1.37
C LYS A 107 7.75 -19.60 -2.76
N ARG A 108 6.91 -20.63 -2.84
CA ARG A 108 6.35 -21.09 -4.12
C ARG A 108 5.22 -20.22 -4.65
N LYS A 109 4.66 -19.35 -3.81
CA LYS A 109 3.48 -18.56 -4.17
C LYS A 109 3.74 -17.05 -4.16
N ILE A 110 4.80 -16.59 -3.50
CA ILE A 110 5.12 -15.18 -3.40
C ILE A 110 6.44 -14.93 -4.12
N TYR A 111 6.36 -14.14 -5.17
CA TYR A 111 7.49 -13.76 -6.00
C TYR A 111 7.79 -12.29 -5.78
N VAL A 112 9.06 -11.96 -5.58
CA VAL A 112 9.48 -10.58 -5.32
C VAL A 112 10.36 -10.11 -6.46
N GLY A 113 9.96 -9.00 -7.08
CA GLY A 113 10.78 -8.31 -8.07
C GLY A 113 11.74 -7.34 -7.41
N GLY A 114 12.47 -6.61 -8.24
CA GLY A 114 13.26 -5.48 -7.76
C GLY A 114 12.37 -4.28 -7.46
N ARG A 115 12.66 -3.13 -8.07
CA ARG A 115 11.86 -1.92 -7.87
C ARG A 115 11.01 -1.57 -9.07
N THR A 116 11.17 -2.26 -10.17
CA THR A 116 10.46 -1.98 -11.42
C THR A 116 9.62 -3.16 -11.86
N PHE A 117 8.59 -2.87 -12.62
CA PHE A 117 7.72 -3.89 -13.19
C PHE A 117 8.49 -4.84 -14.13
N ASP A 118 9.46 -4.30 -14.87
CA ASP A 118 10.26 -5.10 -15.80
C ASP A 118 11.04 -6.20 -15.07
N GLU A 119 11.57 -5.92 -13.89
CA GLU A 119 12.27 -6.89 -13.07
C GLU A 119 11.34 -8.00 -12.57
N LEU A 120 10.07 -7.66 -12.37
CA LEU A 120 9.07 -8.61 -11.90
C LEU A 120 8.62 -9.58 -13.00
N SER A 121 8.64 -9.13 -14.25
CA SER A 121 8.16 -9.92 -15.37
C SER A 121 9.13 -11.02 -15.81
N GLU A 122 10.38 -10.96 -15.37
CA GLU A 122 11.37 -12.00 -15.58
C GLU A 122 11.18 -13.12 -14.54
#